data_b402f587dad1e6833518a22f8eec75b9
#
_entry.id   b402f587dad1e6833518a22f8eec75b9
#
_cell.length_a   1.000
_cell.length_b   1.000
_cell.length_c   1.000
_cell.angle_alpha   90.00
_cell.angle_beta   90.00
_cell.angle_gamma   90.00
#
_symmetry.space_group_name_H-M   'P 1'
#
loop_
_entity.id
_entity.type
_entity.pdbx_description
1 polymer ?
#
loop_
_entity_poly.entity_id
_entity_poly.type
_entity_poly.pdbx_seq_one_letter_code
_entity_poly.pdbx_strand_id
1 'polypeptide(L)'
;MLMAHIDVVEAKREDWVRDPFVLTEEGGFFYARGATDDKAMAAIFTDSMIRFKREGYKPARTIKLMLNCGEESANEYIGAKYMVENHLELISAEFALNEGAGGRLDLATGKYLYNGVQAGEKLYQDYTIEVTNPGGHSSRPVPDNAIYELGAALIAVQGYEFPIEFNDATRGFFRRMGQITPGQEGQDMRDAADGENADAIRRLTKNPGYNATLRTTCIATQLSAGHAPNALPQRA
;
A
#
# COMPACT_ATOMS: atom_id res chain seq x y z
N MET A 1 -12.26 -14.45 -13.29
CA MET A 1 -11.96 -14.91 -11.91
C MET A 1 -12.21 -13.76 -10.95
N LEU A 2 -12.77 -14.03 -9.78
CA LEU A 2 -12.86 -13.10 -8.65
C LEU A 2 -11.72 -13.49 -7.71
N MET A 3 -10.88 -12.53 -7.33
CA MET A 3 -9.70 -12.78 -6.50
C MET A 3 -9.67 -11.80 -5.34
N ALA A 4 -9.36 -12.30 -4.16
CA ALA A 4 -9.18 -11.51 -2.96
C ALA A 4 -8.19 -12.21 -2.02
N HIS A 5 -7.43 -11.46 -1.21
CA HIS A 5 -6.57 -12.05 -0.20
C HIS A 5 -7.22 -12.06 1.19
N ILE A 6 -6.84 -13.03 2.00
CA ILE A 6 -7.41 -13.23 3.34
C ILE A 6 -6.42 -12.98 4.47
N ASP A 7 -5.15 -12.86 4.16
CA ASP A 7 -4.13 -12.42 5.10
C ASP A 7 -4.23 -10.91 5.35
N VAL A 8 -3.49 -10.42 6.32
CA VAL A 8 -3.51 -9.04 6.77
C VAL A 8 -2.13 -8.61 7.26
N VAL A 9 -1.82 -7.33 7.14
CA VAL A 9 -0.65 -6.74 7.83
C VAL A 9 -0.73 -7.03 9.33
N GLU A 10 0.40 -7.35 9.95
CA GLU A 10 0.49 -7.52 11.39
C GLU A 10 -0.11 -6.34 12.16
N ALA A 11 -0.78 -6.64 13.26
CA ALA A 11 -1.30 -5.64 14.17
C ALA A 11 -0.90 -5.97 15.61
N LYS A 12 -0.30 -5.02 16.29
CA LYS A 12 -0.02 -5.11 17.72
C LYS A 12 -1.21 -4.58 18.49
N ARG A 13 -1.72 -5.37 19.41
CA ARG A 13 -2.91 -5.04 20.19
C ARG A 13 -2.80 -3.69 20.92
N GLU A 14 -1.61 -3.36 21.39
CA GLU A 14 -1.30 -2.12 22.12
C GLU A 14 -1.39 -0.86 21.26
N ASP A 15 -1.31 -0.97 19.95
CA ASP A 15 -1.41 0.17 19.02
C ASP A 15 -2.86 0.50 18.65
N TRP A 16 -3.82 -0.27 19.16
CA TRP A 16 -5.23 -0.14 18.78
C TRP A 16 -6.14 0.23 19.95
N VAL A 17 -7.05 1.17 19.70
CA VAL A 17 -8.11 1.54 20.67
C VAL A 17 -9.10 0.39 20.87
N ARG A 18 -9.41 -0.35 19.80
CA ARG A 18 -10.26 -1.55 19.78
C ARG A 18 -9.40 -2.78 19.54
N ASP A 19 -9.91 -3.97 19.83
CA ASP A 19 -9.22 -5.20 19.45
C ASP A 19 -9.14 -5.31 17.93
N PRO A 20 -7.92 -5.34 17.31
CA PRO A 20 -7.79 -5.41 15.87
C PRO A 20 -8.26 -6.74 15.27
N PHE A 21 -8.41 -7.78 16.08
CA PHE A 21 -8.80 -9.12 15.63
C PHE A 21 -10.27 -9.44 15.88
N VAL A 22 -11.03 -8.48 16.41
CA VAL A 22 -12.49 -8.61 16.65
C VAL A 22 -13.22 -7.58 15.81
N LEU A 23 -14.04 -8.04 14.86
CA LEU A 23 -14.85 -7.15 14.04
C LEU A 23 -15.86 -6.41 14.92
N THR A 24 -15.72 -5.11 15.02
CA THR A 24 -16.59 -4.23 15.80
C THR A 24 -17.40 -3.33 14.87
N GLU A 25 -18.71 -3.34 15.00
CA GLU A 25 -19.61 -2.41 14.32
C GLU A 25 -19.95 -1.26 15.27
N GLU A 26 -19.64 -0.02 14.85
CA GLU A 26 -19.88 1.17 15.64
C GLU A 26 -20.09 2.38 14.72
N GLY A 27 -21.15 3.15 14.96
CA GLY A 27 -21.44 4.37 14.20
C GLY A 27 -21.65 4.16 12.71
N GLY A 28 -22.05 2.94 12.27
CA GLY A 28 -22.23 2.58 10.86
C GLY A 28 -20.92 2.19 10.14
N PHE A 29 -19.85 1.97 10.89
CA PHE A 29 -18.56 1.51 10.37
C PHE A 29 -18.15 0.19 11.01
N PHE A 30 -17.39 -0.60 10.26
CA PHE A 30 -16.71 -1.80 10.75
C PHE A 30 -15.24 -1.49 11.06
N TYR A 31 -14.80 -1.91 12.25
CA TYR A 31 -13.42 -1.71 12.73
C TYR A 31 -12.79 -3.05 13.03
N ALA A 32 -11.77 -3.42 12.27
CA ALA A 32 -10.83 -4.51 12.54
C ALA A 32 -9.66 -4.41 11.56
N ARG A 33 -8.54 -5.07 11.85
CA ARG A 33 -7.50 -5.32 10.87
C ARG A 33 -8.06 -6.23 9.77
N GLY A 34 -7.93 -5.85 8.50
CA GLY A 34 -8.49 -6.56 7.35
C GLY A 34 -9.97 -6.30 7.08
N ALA A 35 -10.65 -5.41 7.85
CA ALA A 35 -12.06 -5.10 7.59
C ALA A 35 -12.29 -4.46 6.21
N THR A 36 -11.31 -3.71 5.71
CA THR A 36 -11.34 -3.14 4.35
C THR A 36 -10.44 -3.94 3.43
N ASP A 37 -9.22 -4.18 3.83
CA ASP A 37 -8.15 -4.77 3.07
C ASP A 37 -7.83 -6.18 3.63
N ASP A 38 -8.25 -7.29 2.99
CA ASP A 38 -9.15 -7.32 1.83
C ASP A 38 -10.33 -8.28 2.10
N LYS A 39 -10.62 -8.53 3.41
CA LYS A 39 -11.70 -9.45 3.81
C LYS A 39 -13.10 -8.94 3.42
N ALA A 40 -13.28 -7.62 3.26
CA ALA A 40 -14.54 -7.09 2.77
C ALA A 40 -14.84 -7.58 1.35
N MET A 41 -13.86 -7.50 0.45
CA MET A 41 -14.03 -7.97 -0.92
C MET A 41 -14.14 -9.49 -0.98
N ALA A 42 -13.34 -10.21 -0.18
CA ALA A 42 -13.46 -11.66 -0.03
C ALA A 42 -14.89 -12.08 0.39
N ALA A 43 -15.49 -11.38 1.36
CA ALA A 43 -16.85 -11.60 1.81
C ALA A 43 -17.88 -11.27 0.72
N ILE A 44 -17.74 -10.14 0.04
CA ILE A 44 -18.64 -9.70 -1.04
C ILE A 44 -18.62 -10.69 -2.20
N PHE A 45 -17.45 -11.15 -2.62
CA PHE A 45 -17.32 -12.14 -3.69
C PHE A 45 -17.91 -13.48 -3.29
N THR A 46 -17.65 -13.92 -2.07
CA THR A 46 -18.20 -15.19 -1.54
C THR A 46 -19.72 -15.13 -1.45
N ASP A 47 -20.28 -14.06 -0.88
CA ASP A 47 -21.73 -13.88 -0.79
C ASP A 47 -22.38 -13.80 -2.19
N SER A 48 -21.75 -13.11 -3.12
CA SER A 48 -22.21 -13.03 -4.51
C SER A 48 -22.28 -14.42 -5.16
N MET A 49 -21.27 -15.28 -4.96
CA MET A 49 -21.28 -16.65 -5.47
C MET A 49 -22.39 -17.51 -4.83
N ILE A 50 -22.61 -17.34 -3.52
CA ILE A 50 -23.69 -18.01 -2.78
C ILE A 50 -25.06 -17.55 -3.32
N ARG A 51 -25.24 -16.25 -3.51
CA ARG A 51 -26.48 -15.66 -4.04
C ARG A 51 -26.75 -16.14 -5.46
N PHE A 52 -25.77 -16.10 -6.36
CA PHE A 52 -25.91 -16.64 -7.72
C PHE A 52 -26.40 -18.08 -7.71
N LYS A 53 -25.84 -18.90 -6.81
CA LYS A 53 -26.28 -20.30 -6.66
C LYS A 53 -27.74 -20.40 -6.17
N ARG A 54 -28.11 -19.63 -5.15
CA ARG A 54 -29.46 -19.63 -4.56
C ARG A 54 -30.53 -19.11 -5.52
N GLU A 55 -30.20 -18.06 -6.28
CA GLU A 55 -31.11 -17.43 -7.24
C GLU A 55 -31.20 -18.19 -8.56
N GLY A 56 -30.43 -19.27 -8.73
CA GLY A 56 -30.41 -20.06 -9.95
C GLY A 56 -29.80 -19.34 -11.15
N TYR A 57 -28.98 -18.31 -10.89
CA TYR A 57 -28.28 -17.57 -11.94
C TYR A 57 -27.37 -18.48 -12.76
N LYS A 58 -27.49 -18.40 -14.08
CA LYS A 58 -26.67 -19.19 -15.03
C LYS A 58 -25.74 -18.23 -15.76
N PRO A 59 -24.49 -18.10 -15.33
CA PRO A 59 -23.54 -17.23 -15.99
C PRO A 59 -23.21 -17.73 -17.40
N ALA A 60 -23.01 -16.81 -18.34
CA ALA A 60 -22.64 -17.15 -19.73
C ALA A 60 -21.20 -17.71 -19.84
N ARG A 61 -20.39 -17.55 -18.80
CA ARG A 61 -19.03 -18.10 -18.68
C ARG A 61 -18.77 -18.57 -17.25
N THR A 62 -17.79 -19.44 -17.07
CA THR A 62 -17.39 -19.91 -15.73
C THR A 62 -16.89 -18.74 -14.89
N ILE A 63 -17.43 -18.63 -13.67
CA ILE A 63 -16.92 -17.72 -12.63
C ILE A 63 -16.12 -18.57 -11.65
N LYS A 64 -14.88 -18.18 -11.42
CA LYS A 64 -13.99 -18.78 -10.42
C LYS A 64 -13.82 -17.80 -9.26
N LEU A 65 -13.74 -18.30 -8.03
CA LEU A 65 -13.37 -17.56 -6.85
C LEU A 65 -12.03 -18.08 -6.34
N MET A 66 -11.06 -17.20 -6.18
CA MET A 66 -9.77 -17.49 -5.58
C MET A 66 -9.62 -16.62 -4.34
N LEU A 67 -9.49 -17.27 -3.19
CA LEU A 67 -9.09 -16.64 -1.93
C LEU A 67 -7.67 -17.08 -1.62
N ASN A 68 -6.73 -16.17 -1.69
CA ASN A 68 -5.30 -16.43 -1.47
C ASN A 68 -4.80 -15.81 -0.17
N CYS A 69 -3.55 -16.07 0.16
CA CYS A 69 -2.84 -15.48 1.28
C CYS A 69 -1.40 -15.14 0.87
N GLY A 70 -0.72 -14.33 1.69
CA GLY A 70 0.64 -13.90 1.46
C GLY A 70 0.75 -12.71 0.50
N GLU A 71 -0.31 -11.91 0.36
CA GLU A 71 -0.26 -10.64 -0.37
C GLU A 71 0.46 -9.57 0.47
N GLU A 72 0.08 -9.46 1.73
CA GLU A 72 0.58 -8.47 2.69
C GLU A 72 1.94 -8.83 3.32
N SER A 73 2.46 -9.99 3.05
CA SER A 73 3.72 -10.44 3.61
C SER A 73 4.83 -10.39 2.56
N ALA A 74 5.90 -9.67 2.84
CA ALA A 74 7.15 -9.71 2.05
C ALA A 74 7.85 -11.09 2.10
N ASN A 75 7.19 -12.11 2.64
CA ASN A 75 7.73 -13.42 2.94
C ASN A 75 7.53 -14.41 1.78
N GLU A 76 8.20 -15.55 1.89
CA GLU A 76 8.37 -16.60 0.90
C GLU A 76 7.06 -17.23 0.37
N TYR A 77 5.93 -17.00 1.04
CA TYR A 77 4.64 -17.61 0.74
C TYR A 77 3.66 -16.63 0.08
N ILE A 78 3.79 -16.46 -1.21
CA ILE A 78 2.81 -15.72 -2.02
C ILE A 78 1.85 -16.72 -2.64
N GLY A 79 0.61 -16.79 -2.13
CA GLY A 79 -0.38 -17.76 -2.56
C GLY A 79 -0.72 -17.67 -4.04
N ALA A 80 -0.80 -16.45 -4.60
CA ALA A 80 -1.01 -16.24 -6.03
C ALA A 80 0.14 -16.84 -6.87
N LYS A 81 1.40 -16.63 -6.47
CA LYS A 81 2.57 -17.20 -7.11
C LYS A 81 2.53 -18.74 -7.07
N TYR A 82 2.25 -19.29 -5.89
CA TYR A 82 2.13 -20.74 -5.73
C TYR A 82 1.08 -21.36 -6.68
N MET A 83 -0.08 -20.72 -6.80
CA MET A 83 -1.15 -21.17 -7.70
C MET A 83 -0.75 -21.07 -9.17
N VAL A 84 -0.03 -20.01 -9.57
CA VAL A 84 0.49 -19.88 -10.94
C VAL A 84 1.51 -20.96 -11.27
N GLU A 85 2.42 -21.26 -10.37
CA GLU A 85 3.50 -22.21 -10.57
C GLU A 85 3.05 -23.68 -10.51
N ASN A 86 2.02 -23.99 -9.69
CA ASN A 86 1.65 -25.39 -9.40
C ASN A 86 0.23 -25.78 -9.83
N HIS A 87 -0.69 -24.81 -10.00
CA HIS A 87 -2.11 -25.07 -10.24
C HIS A 87 -2.74 -24.08 -11.22
N LEU A 88 -1.97 -23.70 -12.26
CA LEU A 88 -2.42 -22.70 -13.24
C LEU A 88 -3.76 -23.07 -13.89
N GLU A 89 -4.02 -24.35 -14.11
CA GLU A 89 -5.26 -24.85 -14.70
C GLU A 89 -6.50 -24.53 -13.84
N LEU A 90 -6.34 -24.46 -12.51
CA LEU A 90 -7.44 -24.12 -11.61
C LEU A 90 -7.78 -22.63 -11.67
N ILE A 91 -6.77 -21.77 -11.82
CA ILE A 91 -6.93 -20.30 -11.77
C ILE A 91 -6.92 -19.63 -13.14
N SER A 92 -6.57 -20.35 -14.22
CA SER A 92 -6.59 -19.78 -15.57
C SER A 92 -7.97 -19.20 -15.90
N ALA A 93 -7.99 -17.93 -16.28
CA ALA A 93 -9.19 -17.16 -16.63
C ALA A 93 -8.83 -16.11 -17.69
N GLU A 94 -9.82 -15.70 -18.47
CA GLU A 94 -9.64 -14.67 -19.49
C GLU A 94 -9.29 -13.31 -18.87
N PHE A 95 -9.87 -13.01 -17.70
CA PHE A 95 -9.52 -11.86 -16.86
C PHE A 95 -9.86 -12.13 -15.39
N ALA A 96 -9.31 -11.31 -14.52
CA ALA A 96 -9.60 -11.34 -13.10
C ALA A 96 -10.06 -9.96 -12.60
N LEU A 97 -10.92 -9.97 -11.59
CA LEU A 97 -11.23 -8.80 -10.76
C LEU A 97 -10.51 -9.01 -9.43
N ASN A 98 -9.72 -8.04 -9.04
CA ASN A 98 -8.95 -8.00 -7.81
C ASN A 98 -9.04 -6.60 -7.20
N GLU A 99 -8.46 -6.39 -6.05
CA GLU A 99 -8.27 -5.07 -5.47
C GLU A 99 -7.42 -4.15 -6.36
N GLY A 100 -7.38 -2.86 -6.02
CA GLY A 100 -6.61 -1.86 -6.74
C GLY A 100 -7.36 -0.55 -6.86
N ALA A 101 -7.60 -0.09 -8.08
CA ALA A 101 -8.35 1.14 -8.32
C ALA A 101 -9.83 1.00 -7.93
N GLY A 102 -10.45 2.12 -7.59
CA GLY A 102 -11.85 2.18 -7.18
C GLY A 102 -12.62 3.32 -7.82
N GLY A 103 -13.92 3.33 -7.61
CA GLY A 103 -14.81 4.42 -7.99
C GLY A 103 -15.08 5.38 -6.84
N ARG A 104 -15.53 6.58 -7.16
CA ARG A 104 -15.96 7.57 -6.17
C ARG A 104 -17.38 8.03 -6.43
N LEU A 105 -18.17 8.01 -5.38
CA LEU A 105 -19.51 8.59 -5.33
C LEU A 105 -19.46 9.89 -4.51
N ASP A 106 -20.23 10.87 -4.93
CA ASP A 106 -20.61 11.98 -4.08
C ASP A 106 -21.70 11.46 -3.12
N LEU A 107 -21.36 11.31 -1.84
CA LEU A 107 -22.26 10.74 -0.85
C LEU A 107 -23.49 11.62 -0.58
N ALA A 108 -23.41 12.94 -0.81
CA ALA A 108 -24.52 13.87 -0.60
C ALA A 108 -25.56 13.76 -1.73
N THR A 109 -25.12 13.51 -2.94
CA THR A 109 -25.99 13.51 -4.14
C THR A 109 -26.21 12.10 -4.71
N GLY A 110 -25.43 11.11 -4.28
CA GLY A 110 -25.38 9.77 -4.87
C GLY A 110 -24.81 9.74 -6.30
N LYS A 111 -24.26 10.85 -6.77
CA LYS A 111 -23.74 10.96 -8.13
C LYS A 111 -22.39 10.25 -8.26
N TYR A 112 -22.26 9.44 -9.29
CA TYR A 112 -20.99 8.83 -9.67
C TYR A 112 -20.03 9.91 -10.20
N LEU A 113 -18.85 10.01 -9.63
CA LEU A 113 -17.84 11.00 -10.02
C LEU A 113 -16.85 10.45 -11.03
N TYR A 114 -16.26 9.30 -10.72
CA TYR A 114 -15.35 8.59 -11.62
C TYR A 114 -15.18 7.12 -11.19
N ASN A 115 -14.63 6.35 -12.13
CA ASN A 115 -14.08 5.03 -11.86
C ASN A 115 -12.61 5.01 -12.27
N GLY A 116 -11.73 4.56 -11.37
CA GLY A 116 -10.32 4.39 -11.64
C GLY A 116 -10.04 3.04 -12.32
N VAL A 117 -9.03 3.03 -13.16
CA VAL A 117 -8.45 1.81 -13.71
C VAL A 117 -6.96 1.84 -13.37
N GLN A 118 -6.50 0.85 -12.62
CA GLN A 118 -5.08 0.72 -12.30
C GLN A 118 -4.35 0.23 -13.55
N ALA A 119 -3.42 1.06 -14.03
CA ALA A 119 -2.68 0.81 -15.27
C ALA A 119 -1.23 0.37 -15.01
N GLY A 120 -0.80 0.34 -13.75
CA GLY A 120 0.54 -0.07 -13.34
C GLY A 120 0.73 0.11 -11.84
N GLU A 121 1.81 -0.46 -11.34
CA GLU A 121 2.22 -0.37 -9.93
C GLU A 121 3.69 0.05 -9.83
N LYS A 122 4.06 0.59 -8.68
CA LYS A 122 5.46 0.81 -8.32
C LYS A 122 6.06 -0.52 -7.87
N LEU A 123 7.32 -0.73 -8.20
CA LEU A 123 8.06 -1.87 -7.67
C LEU A 123 8.37 -1.62 -6.19
N TYR A 124 8.03 -2.60 -5.37
CA TYR A 124 8.39 -2.64 -3.97
C TYR A 124 9.76 -3.29 -3.77
N GLN A 125 10.57 -2.72 -2.88
CA GLN A 125 11.86 -3.27 -2.50
C GLN A 125 12.21 -2.91 -1.06
N ASP A 126 12.52 -3.91 -0.24
CA ASP A 126 13.09 -3.75 1.08
C ASP A 126 14.60 -3.55 1.03
N TYR A 127 15.08 -2.71 1.94
CA TYR A 127 16.51 -2.50 2.19
C TYR A 127 16.77 -2.54 3.69
N THR A 128 17.89 -3.15 4.09
CA THR A 128 18.40 -3.11 5.45
C THR A 128 19.66 -2.25 5.47
N ILE A 129 19.67 -1.24 6.32
CA ILE A 129 20.87 -0.47 6.64
C ILE A 129 21.41 -0.99 7.96
N GLU A 130 22.59 -1.56 7.94
CA GLU A 130 23.26 -2.09 9.11
C GLU A 130 24.55 -1.31 9.36
N VAL A 131 24.75 -0.87 10.61
CA VAL A 131 25.99 -0.26 11.08
C VAL A 131 26.56 -1.14 12.17
N THR A 132 27.86 -1.44 12.07
CA THR A 132 28.59 -2.25 13.03
C THR A 132 29.71 -1.47 13.70
N ASN A 133 30.01 -1.78 14.97
CA ASN A 133 31.02 -1.10 15.78
C ASN A 133 31.69 -2.12 16.70
N PRO A 134 32.97 -1.95 17.10
CA PRO A 134 33.63 -2.84 18.05
C PRO A 134 32.95 -2.95 19.41
N GLY A 135 32.11 -1.96 19.80
CA GLY A 135 31.46 -1.90 21.10
C GLY A 135 32.41 -1.40 22.20
N GLY A 136 32.02 -1.62 23.45
CA GLY A 136 32.78 -1.21 24.61
C GLY A 136 31.89 -0.93 25.83
N HIS A 137 32.48 -0.38 26.89
CA HIS A 137 31.75 -0.01 28.09
C HIS A 137 31.22 1.43 27.99
N SER A 138 29.92 1.64 28.29
CA SER A 138 29.27 2.93 28.16
C SER A 138 29.88 4.09 28.98
N SER A 139 30.59 3.75 30.09
CA SER A 139 31.31 4.74 30.88
C SER A 139 32.58 5.30 30.22
N ARG A 140 32.96 4.76 29.06
CA ARG A 140 34.08 5.19 28.24
C ARG A 140 33.61 5.48 26.85
N PRO A 141 32.80 6.55 26.67
CA PRO A 141 32.21 6.83 25.36
C PRO A 141 33.28 7.18 24.34
N VAL A 142 33.12 6.69 23.14
CA VAL A 142 33.94 7.03 21.97
C VAL A 142 33.03 7.72 20.93
N PRO A 143 33.61 8.58 20.05
CA PRO A 143 32.83 9.27 19.03
C PRO A 143 32.15 8.31 18.04
N ASP A 144 32.79 7.17 17.80
CA ASP A 144 32.33 6.11 16.91
C ASP A 144 31.24 5.28 17.62
N ASN A 145 29.98 5.40 17.13
CA ASN A 145 28.82 4.74 17.76
C ASN A 145 27.79 4.34 16.70
N ALA A 146 27.50 3.06 16.62
CA ALA A 146 26.63 2.50 15.61
C ALA A 146 25.22 3.14 15.58
N ILE A 147 24.67 3.51 16.74
CA ILE A 147 23.37 4.18 16.83
C ILE A 147 23.43 5.59 16.22
N TYR A 148 24.49 6.34 16.48
CA TYR A 148 24.64 7.71 15.96
C TYR A 148 24.85 7.70 14.45
N GLU A 149 25.62 6.77 13.93
CA GLU A 149 25.85 6.60 12.51
C GLU A 149 24.58 6.15 11.77
N LEU A 150 23.84 5.19 12.33
CA LEU A 150 22.53 4.80 11.79
C LEU A 150 21.56 5.99 11.81
N GLY A 151 21.53 6.78 12.90
CA GLY A 151 20.73 7.99 13.00
C GLY A 151 21.05 8.99 11.88
N ALA A 152 22.33 9.21 11.60
CA ALA A 152 22.76 10.07 10.50
C ALA A 152 22.33 9.52 9.12
N ALA A 153 22.45 8.22 8.90
CA ALA A 153 22.00 7.57 7.69
C ALA A 153 20.47 7.71 7.50
N LEU A 154 19.67 7.54 8.56
CA LEU A 154 18.22 7.71 8.51
C LEU A 154 17.81 9.15 8.20
N ILE A 155 18.53 10.16 8.74
CA ILE A 155 18.31 11.58 8.41
C ILE A 155 18.63 11.83 6.93
N ALA A 156 19.68 11.23 6.40
CA ALA A 156 20.02 11.35 4.99
C ALA A 156 18.94 10.72 4.07
N VAL A 157 18.43 9.56 4.43
CA VAL A 157 17.30 8.92 3.72
C VAL A 157 16.05 9.80 3.78
N GLN A 158 15.69 10.31 4.95
CA GLN A 158 14.55 11.21 5.13
C GLN A 158 14.65 12.48 4.29
N GLY A 159 15.85 13.05 4.17
CA GLY A 159 16.08 14.28 3.44
C GLY A 159 16.24 14.10 1.92
N TYR A 160 16.34 12.89 1.43
CA TYR A 160 16.52 12.65 0.01
C TYR A 160 15.20 12.64 -0.75
N GLU A 161 15.05 13.56 -1.68
CA GLU A 161 13.91 13.58 -2.58
C GLU A 161 14.28 12.97 -3.94
N PHE A 162 13.65 11.85 -4.27
CA PHE A 162 13.78 11.27 -5.60
C PHE A 162 13.20 12.21 -6.68
N PRO A 163 13.74 12.19 -7.89
CA PRO A 163 13.25 13.04 -8.97
C PRO A 163 11.77 12.72 -9.31
N ILE A 164 11.09 13.73 -9.83
CA ILE A 164 9.75 13.55 -10.37
C ILE A 164 9.85 12.85 -11.72
N GLU A 165 9.03 11.83 -11.92
CA GLU A 165 8.97 11.06 -13.14
C GLU A 165 7.52 10.85 -13.59
N PHE A 166 7.20 11.29 -14.79
CA PHE A 166 5.93 11.03 -15.43
C PHE A 166 6.05 9.92 -16.46
N ASN A 167 5.11 8.99 -16.42
CA ASN A 167 4.84 8.05 -17.49
C ASN A 167 3.43 8.30 -18.05
N ASP A 168 3.03 7.54 -19.06
CA ASP A 168 1.73 7.71 -19.70
C ASP A 168 0.55 7.51 -18.74
N ALA A 169 0.66 6.57 -17.80
CA ALA A 169 -0.38 6.30 -16.81
C ALA A 169 -0.53 7.46 -15.82
N THR A 170 0.58 7.91 -15.22
CA THR A 170 0.56 9.02 -14.25
C THR A 170 0.19 10.34 -14.90
N ARG A 171 0.68 10.61 -16.09
CA ARG A 171 0.31 11.78 -16.90
C ARG A 171 -1.18 11.76 -17.25
N GLY A 172 -1.68 10.61 -17.68
CA GLY A 172 -3.09 10.41 -17.98
C GLY A 172 -3.98 10.58 -16.75
N PHE A 173 -3.54 10.07 -15.59
CA PHE A 173 -4.24 10.24 -14.31
C PHE A 173 -4.37 11.73 -13.95
N PHE A 174 -3.26 12.46 -13.83
CA PHE A 174 -3.30 13.87 -13.45
C PHE A 174 -4.07 14.75 -14.44
N ARG A 175 -3.94 14.50 -15.74
CA ARG A 175 -4.70 15.23 -16.76
C ARG A 175 -6.21 15.04 -16.62
N ARG A 176 -6.67 13.80 -16.44
CA ARG A 176 -8.10 13.48 -16.31
C ARG A 176 -8.66 13.93 -14.97
N MET A 177 -7.96 13.67 -13.89
CA MET A 177 -8.38 14.13 -12.56
C MET A 177 -8.44 15.65 -12.49
N GLY A 178 -7.49 16.34 -13.12
CA GLY A 178 -7.51 17.79 -13.21
C GLY A 178 -8.71 18.39 -13.95
N GLN A 179 -9.43 17.61 -14.78
CA GLN A 179 -10.66 18.06 -15.44
C GLN A 179 -11.87 18.03 -14.50
N ILE A 180 -11.88 17.15 -13.52
CA ILE A 180 -13.01 16.94 -12.60
C ILE A 180 -12.76 17.47 -11.20
N THR A 181 -11.51 17.77 -10.85
CA THR A 181 -11.13 18.35 -9.56
C THR A 181 -11.28 19.87 -9.63
N PRO A 182 -12.10 20.49 -8.76
CA PRO A 182 -12.31 21.93 -8.79
C PRO A 182 -11.11 22.71 -8.20
N GLY A 183 -11.03 23.99 -8.57
CA GLY A 183 -10.10 24.96 -7.98
C GLY A 183 -8.64 24.76 -8.36
N GLN A 184 -7.75 25.23 -7.49
CA GLN A 184 -6.31 25.26 -7.74
C GLN A 184 -5.71 23.87 -7.90
N GLU A 185 -6.17 22.91 -7.13
CA GLU A 185 -5.68 21.52 -7.21
C GLU A 185 -5.88 20.93 -8.60
N GLY A 186 -7.07 21.07 -9.19
CA GLY A 186 -7.33 20.62 -10.54
C GLY A 186 -6.50 21.35 -11.59
N GLN A 187 -6.25 22.65 -11.40
CA GLN A 187 -5.34 23.40 -12.27
C GLN A 187 -3.91 22.87 -12.15
N ASP A 188 -3.43 22.66 -10.93
CA ASP A 188 -2.09 22.13 -10.67
C ASP A 188 -1.90 20.74 -11.31
N MET A 189 -2.91 19.89 -11.23
CA MET A 189 -2.89 18.58 -11.87
C MET A 189 -2.70 18.69 -13.40
N ARG A 190 -3.40 19.61 -14.06
CA ARG A 190 -3.24 19.84 -15.50
C ARG A 190 -1.86 20.42 -15.82
N ASP A 191 -1.45 21.45 -15.09
CA ASP A 191 -0.17 22.13 -15.30
C ASP A 191 1.02 21.21 -15.08
N ALA A 192 0.92 20.30 -14.10
CA ALA A 192 1.93 19.27 -13.84
C ALA A 192 1.98 18.23 -14.99
N ALA A 193 0.81 17.76 -15.45
CA ALA A 193 0.73 16.71 -16.47
C ALA A 193 1.14 17.22 -17.87
N ASP A 194 0.79 18.45 -18.22
CA ASP A 194 0.97 18.98 -19.56
C ASP A 194 2.28 19.77 -19.73
N GLY A 195 2.76 20.44 -18.69
CA GLY A 195 3.91 21.32 -18.76
C GLY A 195 5.02 21.02 -17.73
N GLU A 196 4.85 20.01 -16.89
CA GLU A 196 5.77 19.70 -15.78
C GLU A 196 6.09 20.94 -14.93
N ASN A 197 5.06 21.74 -14.65
CA ASN A 197 5.19 22.99 -13.92
C ASN A 197 5.67 22.72 -12.48
N ALA A 198 6.87 23.20 -12.15
CA ALA A 198 7.54 22.93 -10.87
C ALA A 198 6.75 23.43 -9.66
N ASP A 199 6.04 24.56 -9.77
CA ASP A 199 5.25 25.11 -8.67
C ASP A 199 3.97 24.29 -8.43
N ALA A 200 3.32 23.85 -9.51
CA ALA A 200 2.19 22.95 -9.45
C ALA A 200 2.59 21.60 -8.82
N ILE A 201 3.68 21.02 -9.28
CA ILE A 201 4.23 19.77 -8.73
C ILE A 201 4.53 19.94 -7.24
N ARG A 202 5.18 21.03 -6.83
CA ARG A 202 5.51 21.30 -5.42
C ARG A 202 4.25 21.43 -4.54
N ARG A 203 3.13 21.94 -5.08
CA ARG A 203 1.87 21.98 -4.34
C ARG A 203 1.22 20.61 -4.26
N LEU A 204 1.21 19.86 -5.35
CA LEU A 204 0.64 18.51 -5.41
C LEU A 204 1.38 17.53 -4.49
N THR A 205 2.71 17.57 -4.44
CA THR A 205 3.52 16.66 -3.61
C THR A 205 3.38 16.89 -2.10
N LYS A 206 2.67 17.92 -1.66
CA LYS A 206 2.22 18.03 -0.26
C LYS A 206 1.20 16.97 0.12
N ASN A 207 0.47 16.45 -0.84
CA ASN A 207 -0.38 15.28 -0.66
C ASN A 207 0.48 14.02 -0.79
N PRO A 208 0.55 13.15 0.26
CA PRO A 208 1.40 11.95 0.23
C PRO A 208 1.08 11.00 -0.92
N GLY A 209 -0.20 10.87 -1.29
CA GLY A 209 -0.63 10.01 -2.40
C GLY A 209 -0.10 10.51 -3.74
N TYR A 210 -0.23 11.81 -4.01
CA TYR A 210 0.31 12.39 -5.25
C TYR A 210 1.83 12.37 -5.28
N ASN A 211 2.47 12.62 -4.11
CA ASN A 211 3.92 12.49 -4.00
C ASN A 211 4.40 11.08 -4.34
N ALA A 212 3.75 10.08 -3.78
CA ALA A 212 4.06 8.67 -4.07
C ALA A 212 3.77 8.28 -5.53
N THR A 213 2.77 8.88 -6.17
CA THR A 213 2.47 8.65 -7.59
C THR A 213 3.52 9.26 -8.51
N LEU A 214 4.12 10.39 -8.12
CA LEU A 214 5.01 11.19 -8.95
C LEU A 214 6.48 10.83 -8.83
N ARG A 215 6.89 10.08 -7.81
CA ARG A 215 8.31 9.72 -7.60
C ARG A 215 8.47 8.40 -6.85
N THR A 216 9.66 7.82 -6.91
CA THR A 216 10.09 6.80 -5.96
C THR A 216 10.08 7.38 -4.54
N THR A 217 9.63 6.60 -3.57
CA THR A 217 9.64 6.98 -2.15
C THR A 217 10.41 5.94 -1.36
N CYS A 218 11.14 6.37 -0.35
CA CYS A 218 11.84 5.49 0.59
C CYS A 218 11.56 5.97 2.01
N ILE A 219 11.24 5.05 2.92
CA ILE A 219 10.89 5.37 4.29
C ILE A 219 11.38 4.29 5.25
N ALA A 220 11.88 4.70 6.42
CA ALA A 220 12.21 3.78 7.49
C ALA A 220 10.93 3.30 8.18
N THR A 221 10.75 1.99 8.26
CA THR A 221 9.56 1.35 8.87
C THR A 221 9.91 0.57 10.13
N GLN A 222 11.17 0.17 10.30
CA GLN A 222 11.65 -0.60 11.43
C GLN A 222 13.00 -0.09 11.89
N LEU A 223 13.27 -0.16 13.19
CA LEU A 223 14.54 0.21 13.79
C LEU A 223 14.84 -0.72 14.97
N SER A 224 16.06 -1.22 15.03
CA SER A 224 16.58 -1.94 16.20
C SER A 224 18.05 -1.58 16.42
N ALA A 225 18.47 -1.45 17.68
CA ALA A 225 19.84 -1.09 17.99
C ALA A 225 20.23 -1.47 19.42
N GLY A 226 21.51 -1.82 19.61
CA GLY A 226 22.09 -2.10 20.92
C GLY A 226 21.53 -3.36 21.58
N HIS A 227 22.06 -3.69 22.76
CA HIS A 227 21.62 -4.90 23.52
C HIS A 227 21.61 -4.69 25.03
N ALA A 228 22.31 -3.69 25.54
CA ALA A 228 22.39 -3.41 26.98
C ALA A 228 22.67 -1.91 27.26
N PRO A 229 22.10 -1.35 28.35
CA PRO A 229 22.25 0.09 28.66
C PRO A 229 23.67 0.47 29.10
N ASN A 230 24.50 -0.47 29.54
CA ASN A 230 25.87 -0.24 29.97
C ASN A 230 26.92 -0.63 28.92
N ALA A 231 26.53 -0.93 27.70
CA ALA A 231 27.41 -1.27 26.60
C ALA A 231 27.30 -0.26 25.44
N LEU A 232 28.41 0.02 24.77
CA LEU A 232 28.38 0.69 23.47
C LEU A 232 27.79 -0.29 22.44
N PRO A 233 26.88 0.16 21.55
CA PRO A 233 26.20 -0.71 20.61
C PRO A 233 27.18 -1.26 19.56
N GLN A 234 27.21 -2.58 19.42
CA GLN A 234 28.02 -3.24 18.40
C GLN A 234 27.28 -3.33 17.05
N ARG A 235 25.96 -3.12 17.07
CA ARG A 235 25.12 -3.19 15.87
C ARG A 235 23.90 -2.30 16.04
N ALA A 236 23.55 -1.65 14.96
CA ALA A 236 22.30 -0.91 14.79
C ALA A 236 21.72 -1.13 13.42
#